data_015e6608d458f6c6aaa1d37bb65b2726
#
_entry.id   015e6608d458f6c6aaa1d37bb65b2726
#
_cell.length_a   1.000
_cell.length_b   1.000
_cell.length_c   1.000
_cell.angle_alpha   90.00
_cell.angle_beta   90.00
_cell.angle_gamma   90.00
#
_symmetry.space_group_name_H-M   'P 1'
#
loop_
_entity.id
_entity.type
_entity.pdbx_description
1 polymer ?
#
loop_
_entity_poly.entity_id
_entity_poly.type
_entity_poly.pdbx_seq_one_letter_code
_entity_poly.pdbx_strand_id
1 'polypeptide(L)'
;AEDGEVWIKTARKKTKIDYEVPLLDIPLLILDKYRDMAPEGKLLPMYSNNELNRTLKRIAAICGIERKLVFHCGRHTYATEITLSHGVPLETVSKMLGHSRIFTTQIYAKVTDDKIDMDTRSLEEKIAGRFSVAI
;
A
#
# COMPACT_ATOMS: atom_id res chain seq x y z
N ALA A 1 5.55 -20.61 -2.02
CA ALA A 1 5.54 -20.12 -3.41
C ALA A 1 6.79 -20.67 -4.07
N GLU A 2 6.71 -21.14 -5.30
CA GLU A 2 7.81 -21.82 -6.02
C GLU A 2 8.95 -20.88 -6.43
N ASP A 3 8.75 -19.55 -6.29
CA ASP A 3 9.70 -18.53 -6.78
C ASP A 3 10.44 -17.76 -5.67
N GLY A 4 10.42 -18.23 -4.43
CA GLY A 4 11.10 -17.56 -3.32
C GLY A 4 10.40 -16.28 -2.81
N GLU A 5 9.28 -15.88 -3.39
CA GLU A 5 8.51 -14.72 -2.94
C GLU A 5 7.83 -14.98 -1.58
N VAL A 6 7.95 -14.01 -0.70
CA VAL A 6 7.31 -14.05 0.64
C VAL A 6 6.00 -13.28 0.61
N TRP A 7 4.93 -13.92 1.04
CA TRP A 7 3.59 -13.36 1.05
C TRP A 7 3.04 -13.27 2.48
N ILE A 8 2.40 -12.15 2.81
CA ILE A 8 1.55 -12.06 4.01
C ILE A 8 0.15 -12.50 3.63
N LYS A 9 -0.34 -13.54 4.32
CA LYS A 9 -1.72 -14.03 4.24
C LYS A 9 -2.43 -13.67 5.54
N THR A 10 -3.51 -12.93 5.47
CA THR A 10 -4.23 -12.47 6.66
C THR A 10 -5.69 -12.17 6.35
N ALA A 11 -6.49 -12.06 7.40
CA ALA A 11 -7.89 -11.65 7.31
C ALA A 11 -8.09 -10.29 7.97
N ARG A 12 -8.83 -9.41 7.31
CA ARG A 12 -9.19 -8.14 7.90
C ARG A 12 -10.22 -8.33 9.01
N LYS A 13 -9.89 -7.97 10.25
CA LYS A 13 -10.77 -8.15 11.42
C LYS A 13 -12.18 -7.57 11.23
N LYS A 14 -12.30 -6.42 10.57
CA LYS A 14 -13.57 -5.71 10.37
C LYS A 14 -14.47 -6.34 9.30
N THR A 15 -13.90 -6.87 8.22
CA THR A 15 -14.65 -7.38 7.07
C THR A 15 -14.59 -8.89 6.95
N LYS A 16 -13.72 -9.55 7.72
CA LYS A 16 -13.41 -11.00 7.65
C LYS A 16 -13.04 -11.48 6.24
N ILE A 17 -12.51 -10.58 5.42
CA ILE A 17 -12.04 -10.88 4.07
C ILE A 17 -10.58 -11.27 4.17
N ASP A 18 -10.28 -12.45 3.65
CA ASP A 18 -8.91 -12.90 3.46
C ASP A 18 -8.26 -12.10 2.34
N TYR A 19 -7.02 -11.71 2.55
CA TYR A 19 -6.22 -11.06 1.53
C TYR A 19 -4.76 -11.46 1.65
N GLU A 20 -4.08 -11.43 0.53
CA GLU A 20 -2.68 -11.79 0.40
C GLU A 20 -1.93 -10.63 -0.24
N VAL A 21 -0.75 -10.33 0.27
CA VAL A 21 0.10 -9.26 -0.25
C VAL A 21 1.53 -9.77 -0.34
N PRO A 22 2.17 -9.69 -1.51
CA PRO A 22 3.59 -9.97 -1.63
C PRO A 22 4.40 -8.92 -0.86
N LEU A 23 5.45 -9.35 -0.20
CA LEU A 23 6.34 -8.44 0.51
C LEU A 23 7.42 -7.91 -0.43
N LEU A 24 7.55 -6.60 -0.44
CA LEU A 24 8.66 -5.91 -1.06
C LEU A 24 9.92 -6.01 -0.17
N ASP A 25 11.09 -5.66 -0.69
CA ASP A 25 12.38 -5.78 0.01
C ASP A 25 12.42 -5.04 1.36
N ILE A 26 11.91 -3.81 1.44
CA ILE A 26 11.92 -3.03 2.67
C ILE A 26 11.11 -3.69 3.79
N PRO A 27 9.84 -4.12 3.59
CA PRO A 27 9.12 -4.94 4.56
C PRO A 27 9.87 -6.20 4.99
N LEU A 28 10.55 -6.90 4.08
CA LEU A 28 11.36 -8.08 4.41
C LEU A 28 12.51 -7.73 5.35
N LEU A 29 13.26 -6.68 5.07
CA LEU A 29 14.33 -6.17 5.94
C LEU A 29 13.80 -5.77 7.33
N ILE A 30 12.61 -5.18 7.41
CA ILE A 30 11.98 -4.83 8.69
C ILE A 30 11.62 -6.10 9.47
N LEU A 31 11.04 -7.09 8.83
CA LEU A 31 10.69 -8.36 9.48
C LEU A 31 11.93 -9.07 9.99
N ASP A 32 12.99 -9.10 9.19
CA ASP A 32 14.26 -9.71 9.60
C ASP A 32 14.86 -9.00 10.81
N LYS A 33 14.92 -7.67 10.79
CA LYS A 33 15.42 -6.84 11.91
C LYS A 33 14.71 -7.13 13.24
N TYR A 34 13.40 -7.42 13.22
CA TYR A 34 12.62 -7.61 14.44
C TYR A 34 12.26 -9.07 14.71
N ARG A 35 12.83 -10.02 13.98
CA ARG A 35 12.53 -11.45 14.07
C ARG A 35 12.65 -11.98 15.51
N ASP A 36 13.76 -11.68 16.18
CA ASP A 36 14.04 -12.19 17.52
C ASP A 36 13.35 -11.37 18.64
N MET A 37 12.76 -10.22 18.28
CA MET A 37 12.08 -9.32 19.21
C MET A 37 10.56 -9.52 19.21
N ALA A 38 10.03 -10.25 18.23
CA ALA A 38 8.60 -10.50 18.13
C ALA A 38 8.16 -11.57 19.14
N PRO A 39 7.04 -11.36 19.86
CA PRO A 39 6.47 -12.40 20.72
C PRO A 39 6.08 -13.63 19.90
N GLU A 40 6.04 -14.80 20.54
CA GLU A 40 5.66 -16.05 19.89
C GLU A 40 4.33 -15.91 19.14
N GLY A 41 4.28 -16.38 17.91
CA GLY A 41 3.14 -16.28 17.01
C GLY A 41 2.86 -14.88 16.45
N LYS A 42 3.81 -13.93 16.61
CA LYS A 42 3.73 -12.59 16.02
C LYS A 42 4.86 -12.36 15.04
N LEU A 43 4.60 -11.56 13.99
CA LEU A 43 5.63 -11.15 13.03
C LEU A 43 6.44 -9.93 13.52
N LEU A 44 5.84 -9.10 14.37
CA LEU A 44 6.43 -7.86 14.88
C LEU A 44 6.03 -7.64 16.34
N PRO A 45 6.85 -6.93 17.13
CA PRO A 45 6.50 -6.49 18.48
C PRO A 45 5.45 -5.37 18.40
N MET A 46 4.18 -5.74 18.27
CA MET A 46 3.07 -4.80 18.09
C MET A 46 2.54 -4.26 19.41
N TYR A 47 2.42 -2.96 19.49
CA TYR A 47 1.75 -2.22 20.55
C TYR A 47 0.26 -1.99 20.22
N SER A 48 -0.50 -1.52 21.19
CA SER A 48 -1.89 -1.12 20.94
C SER A 48 -1.97 0.09 20.01
N ASN A 49 -3.06 0.23 19.26
CA ASN A 49 -3.26 1.39 18.38
C ASN A 49 -3.17 2.73 19.12
N ASN A 50 -3.60 2.76 20.38
CA ASN A 50 -3.53 3.97 21.23
C ASN A 50 -2.08 4.33 21.54
N GLU A 51 -1.24 3.36 21.87
CA GLU A 51 0.19 3.57 22.14
C GLU A 51 0.92 4.00 20.88
N LEU A 52 0.67 3.34 19.74
CA LEU A 52 1.24 3.71 18.46
C LEU A 52 0.89 5.17 18.09
N ASN A 53 -0.39 5.55 18.21
CA ASN A 53 -0.81 6.92 17.90
C ASN A 53 -0.24 7.94 18.88
N ARG A 54 -0.09 7.59 20.17
CA ARG A 54 0.57 8.45 21.16
C ARG A 54 2.04 8.67 20.82
N THR A 55 2.74 7.61 20.44
CA THR A 55 4.15 7.66 20.03
C THR A 55 4.32 8.48 18.75
N LEU A 56 3.46 8.26 17.74
CA LEU A 56 3.48 9.05 16.50
C LEU A 56 3.22 10.54 16.75
N LYS A 57 2.33 10.90 17.67
CA LYS A 57 2.12 12.30 18.06
C LYS A 57 3.39 12.92 18.66
N ARG A 58 4.13 12.17 19.49
CA ARG A 58 5.40 12.63 20.07
C ARG A 58 6.47 12.83 18.99
N ILE A 59 6.60 11.85 18.08
CA ILE A 59 7.54 11.94 16.95
C ILE A 59 7.19 13.15 16.08
N ALA A 60 5.92 13.35 15.74
CA ALA A 60 5.47 14.49 14.95
C ALA A 60 5.86 15.83 15.61
N ALA A 61 5.67 15.96 16.93
CA ALA A 61 6.06 17.15 17.67
C ALA A 61 7.58 17.39 17.65
N ILE A 62 8.39 16.35 17.82
CA ILE A 62 9.86 16.45 17.76
C ILE A 62 10.34 16.85 16.36
N CYS A 63 9.68 16.33 15.30
CA CYS A 63 10.04 16.60 13.91
C CYS A 63 9.40 17.88 13.34
N GLY A 64 8.65 18.66 14.13
CA GLY A 64 7.96 19.86 13.64
C GLY A 64 6.84 19.57 12.65
N ILE A 65 6.24 18.37 12.67
CA ILE A 65 5.14 17.99 11.79
C ILE A 65 3.83 18.46 12.40
N GLU A 66 3.24 19.52 11.87
CA GLU A 66 2.00 20.14 12.38
C GLU A 66 0.75 19.30 12.12
N ARG A 67 0.72 18.57 10.99
CA ARG A 67 -0.43 17.70 10.64
C ARG A 67 -0.58 16.55 11.62
N LYS A 68 -1.83 16.14 11.87
CA LYS A 68 -2.14 14.98 12.70
C LYS A 68 -1.59 13.69 12.05
N LEU A 69 -0.57 13.11 12.69
CA LEU A 69 0.01 11.83 12.28
C LEU A 69 -0.58 10.71 13.13
N VAL A 70 -1.21 9.74 12.48
CA VAL A 70 -1.80 8.54 13.09
C VAL A 70 -1.37 7.28 12.35
N PHE A 71 -1.42 6.14 13.01
CA PHE A 71 -0.99 4.86 12.42
C PHE A 71 -1.69 4.54 11.09
N HIS A 72 -2.96 4.94 10.97
CA HIS A 72 -3.73 4.76 9.73
C HIS A 72 -3.18 5.55 8.53
N CYS A 73 -2.38 6.60 8.76
CA CYS A 73 -1.72 7.35 7.68
C CYS A 73 -0.79 6.45 6.85
N GLY A 74 -0.12 5.48 7.49
CA GLY A 74 0.73 4.52 6.77
C GLY A 74 -0.04 3.71 5.72
N ARG A 75 -1.27 3.28 6.05
CA ARG A 75 -2.15 2.60 5.10
C ARG A 75 -2.58 3.52 3.96
N HIS A 76 -2.83 4.79 4.27
CA HIS A 76 -3.17 5.79 3.26
C HIS A 76 -2.01 6.01 2.29
N THR A 77 -0.80 6.25 2.83
CA THR A 77 0.43 6.42 2.03
C THR A 77 0.72 5.19 1.17
N TYR A 78 0.54 3.98 1.72
CA TYR A 78 0.70 2.76 0.93
C TYR A 78 -0.25 2.73 -0.28
N ALA A 79 -1.53 3.05 -0.06
CA ALA A 79 -2.53 3.05 -1.13
C ALA A 79 -2.26 4.14 -2.18
N THR A 80 -1.85 5.34 -1.77
CA THR A 80 -1.64 6.47 -2.70
C THR A 80 -0.25 6.47 -3.29
N GLU A 81 0.77 6.67 -2.45
CA GLU A 81 2.14 6.94 -2.90
C GLU A 81 2.90 5.68 -3.34
N ILE A 82 2.64 4.55 -2.69
CA ILE A 82 3.40 3.32 -2.98
C ILE A 82 2.76 2.50 -4.11
N THR A 83 1.42 2.54 -4.23
CA THR A 83 0.74 1.69 -5.21
C THR A 83 0.10 2.47 -6.35
N LEU A 84 -0.91 3.30 -6.11
CA LEU A 84 -1.66 3.99 -7.17
C LEU A 84 -0.79 4.94 -7.99
N SER A 85 0.11 5.71 -7.36
CA SER A 85 1.04 6.61 -8.07
C SER A 85 2.02 5.87 -8.97
N HIS A 86 2.30 4.60 -8.69
CA HIS A 86 3.15 3.74 -9.50
C HIS A 86 2.35 2.86 -10.48
N GLY A 87 1.10 3.19 -10.75
CA GLY A 87 0.29 2.54 -11.77
C GLY A 87 -0.34 1.21 -11.37
N VAL A 88 -0.30 0.83 -10.09
CA VAL A 88 -1.03 -0.36 -9.63
C VAL A 88 -2.54 -0.11 -9.78
N PRO A 89 -3.29 -0.98 -10.48
CA PRO A 89 -4.73 -0.80 -10.69
C PRO A 89 -5.51 -0.70 -9.37
N LEU A 90 -6.56 0.12 -9.37
CA LEU A 90 -7.38 0.37 -8.17
C LEU A 90 -7.99 -0.92 -7.60
N GLU A 91 -8.40 -1.84 -8.46
CA GLU A 91 -8.94 -3.14 -8.11
C GLU A 91 -7.92 -3.99 -7.37
N THR A 92 -6.67 -3.97 -7.84
CA THR A 92 -5.55 -4.68 -7.21
C THR A 92 -5.28 -4.09 -5.84
N VAL A 93 -5.17 -2.77 -5.72
CA VAL A 93 -4.99 -2.08 -4.44
C VAL A 93 -6.15 -2.38 -3.48
N SER A 94 -7.37 -2.42 -3.97
CA SER A 94 -8.56 -2.77 -3.18
C SER A 94 -8.44 -4.15 -2.55
N LYS A 95 -7.98 -5.15 -3.32
CA LYS A 95 -7.71 -6.51 -2.83
C LYS A 95 -6.57 -6.52 -1.82
N MET A 96 -5.43 -5.89 -2.13
CA MET A 96 -4.27 -5.80 -1.23
C MET A 96 -4.62 -5.14 0.10
N LEU A 97 -5.60 -4.26 0.12
CA LEU A 97 -6.11 -3.62 1.33
C LEU A 97 -7.22 -4.42 2.04
N GLY A 98 -7.68 -5.53 1.49
CA GLY A 98 -8.77 -6.33 2.06
C GLY A 98 -10.09 -5.55 2.12
N HIS A 99 -10.38 -4.72 1.12
CA HIS A 99 -11.65 -4.01 1.01
C HIS A 99 -12.71 -4.91 0.38
N SER A 100 -13.91 -4.97 0.99
CA SER A 100 -15.06 -5.70 0.46
C SER A 100 -15.70 -5.03 -0.76
N ARG A 101 -15.49 -3.72 -0.89
CA ARG A 101 -16.06 -2.91 -1.96
C ARG A 101 -14.99 -1.94 -2.48
N ILE A 102 -14.86 -1.85 -3.78
CA ILE A 102 -13.91 -0.96 -4.46
C ILE A 102 -14.13 0.51 -4.09
N PHE A 103 -15.38 0.92 -3.85
CA PHE A 103 -15.73 2.27 -3.38
C PHE A 103 -14.93 2.72 -2.17
N THR A 104 -14.56 1.78 -1.28
CA THR A 104 -13.71 2.09 -0.12
C THR A 104 -12.30 2.49 -0.53
N THR A 105 -11.85 2.06 -1.70
CA THR A 105 -10.52 2.38 -2.24
C THR A 105 -10.54 3.64 -3.09
N GLN A 106 -11.68 3.99 -3.69
CA GLN A 106 -11.83 5.17 -4.55
C GLN A 106 -11.49 6.49 -3.85
N ILE A 107 -11.61 6.56 -2.53
CA ILE A 107 -11.18 7.73 -1.75
C ILE A 107 -9.68 8.06 -1.92
N TYR A 108 -8.89 7.07 -2.33
CA TYR A 108 -7.46 7.21 -2.61
C TYR A 108 -7.17 7.54 -4.08
N ALA A 109 -8.11 7.28 -4.97
CA ALA A 109 -7.96 7.43 -6.41
C ALA A 109 -8.28 8.87 -6.84
N LYS A 110 -7.38 9.80 -6.54
CA LYS A 110 -7.39 11.11 -7.20
C LYS A 110 -6.66 10.97 -8.52
N VAL A 111 -7.41 10.98 -9.62
CA VAL A 111 -6.83 11.07 -10.95
C VAL A 111 -6.37 12.51 -11.14
N THR A 112 -5.08 12.71 -11.30
CA THR A 112 -4.48 14.01 -11.62
C THR A 112 -4.22 14.09 -13.11
N ASP A 113 -4.05 15.31 -13.64
CA ASP A 113 -3.69 15.53 -15.06
C ASP A 113 -2.38 14.83 -15.40
N ASP A 114 -1.40 14.86 -14.49
CA ASP A 114 -0.12 14.13 -14.65
C ASP A 114 -0.34 12.62 -14.79
N LYS A 115 -1.27 12.04 -14.02
CA LYS A 115 -1.59 10.62 -14.14
C LYS A 115 -2.24 10.29 -15.48
N ILE A 116 -3.11 11.17 -15.98
CA ILE A 116 -3.72 10.99 -17.31
C ILE A 116 -2.63 11.02 -18.40
N ASP A 117 -1.70 11.97 -18.32
CA ASP A 117 -0.60 12.10 -19.28
C ASP A 117 0.31 10.86 -19.26
N MET A 118 0.71 10.40 -18.07
CA MET A 118 1.52 9.19 -17.92
C MET A 118 0.84 7.94 -18.49
N ASP A 119 -0.44 7.75 -18.17
CA ASP A 119 -1.19 6.58 -18.66
C ASP A 119 -1.39 6.65 -20.17
N THR A 120 -1.61 7.84 -20.73
CA THR A 120 -1.75 8.06 -22.19
C THR A 120 -0.45 7.75 -22.91
N ARG A 121 0.71 8.21 -22.41
CA ARG A 121 2.02 7.89 -23.00
C ARG A 121 2.30 6.39 -22.94
N SER A 122 2.03 5.74 -21.82
CA SER A 122 2.18 4.28 -21.69
C SER A 122 1.27 3.51 -22.67
N LEU A 123 0.06 4.02 -22.89
CA LEU A 123 -0.86 3.46 -23.88
C LEU A 123 -0.29 3.63 -25.29
N GLU A 124 0.18 4.83 -25.64
CA GLU A 124 0.75 5.15 -26.95
C GLU A 124 1.94 4.24 -27.28
N GLU A 125 2.86 4.03 -26.31
CA GLU A 125 3.98 3.08 -26.46
C GLU A 125 3.50 1.65 -26.74
N LYS A 126 2.47 1.18 -26.03
CA LYS A 126 1.94 -0.19 -26.17
C LYS A 126 1.22 -0.43 -27.48
N ILE A 127 0.64 0.61 -28.10
CA ILE A 127 -0.08 0.50 -29.37
C ILE A 127 0.73 0.96 -30.57
N ALA A 128 1.94 1.51 -30.34
CA ALA A 128 2.82 1.97 -31.40
C ALA A 128 3.08 0.87 -32.44
N GLY A 129 2.85 1.18 -33.70
CA GLY A 129 3.00 0.26 -34.82
C GLY A 129 1.90 -0.81 -34.97
N ARG A 130 0.88 -0.82 -34.09
CA ARG A 130 -0.28 -1.76 -34.22
C ARG A 130 -1.41 -1.21 -35.09
N PHE A 131 -1.46 0.10 -35.26
CA PHE A 131 -2.46 0.80 -36.05
C PHE A 131 -1.78 1.74 -37.03
N SER A 132 -2.27 1.74 -38.26
CA SER A 132 -1.90 2.73 -39.31
C SER A 132 -3.16 3.41 -39.82
N VAL A 133 -3.06 4.69 -40.09
CA VAL A 133 -4.12 5.45 -40.78
C VAL A 133 -3.77 5.48 -42.25
N ALA A 134 -4.64 4.94 -43.09
CA ALA A 134 -4.54 5.14 -44.55
C ALA A 134 -4.93 6.61 -44.84
N ILE A 135 -3.94 7.43 -45.19
CA ILE A 135 -4.14 8.82 -45.62
C ILE A 135 -4.16 8.83 -47.16
#